data_717de353072ce67379f32062c6f1e284
#
_entry.id   717de353072ce67379f32062c6f1e284
#
_cell.length_a   1.000
_cell.length_b   1.000
_cell.length_c   1.000
_cell.angle_alpha   90.00
_cell.angle_beta   90.00
_cell.angle_gamma   90.00
#
_symmetry.space_group_name_H-M   'P 1'
#
loop_
_entity.id
_entity.type
_entity.pdbx_description
1 polymer ?
#
loop_
_entity_poly.entity_id
_entity_poly.type
_entity_poly.pdbx_seq_one_letter_code
_entity_poly.pdbx_strand_id
1 'polypeptide(L)'
;RFAARHAVRRQVILLLERLDCRNRRIAIAAIDIGVVEAELFQLRLQILDRAAGCTFADLRVEHMKQIADLDLDGYAIGGLAVGEPTEVMYEMISQVEPHMPKDKIRYLMGVGTPGNIIEAVARGVDLFDCVMPSRNARHGHLNTWGGIINIKNAKYERDERPIDPACGCPVCRSYSRAYIRHLFKAEEILGMRLAVMHNLWFYNHLMERIRDELDAGTFTAFHDNYVKLLDTRI
;
A
#
# COMPACT_ATOMS: atom_id res chain seq x y z
N ARG A 1 14.84 -25.24 -8.81
CA ARG A 1 14.71 -23.78 -9.05
C ARG A 1 13.75 -23.44 -10.20
N PHE A 2 13.64 -24.26 -11.26
CA PHE A 2 12.71 -24.04 -12.40
C PHE A 2 11.25 -24.31 -12.04
N ALA A 3 10.94 -25.33 -11.27
CA ALA A 3 9.57 -25.70 -10.86
C ALA A 3 8.94 -24.67 -9.92
N ALA A 4 9.71 -24.03 -9.04
CA ALA A 4 9.22 -22.97 -8.16
C ALA A 4 8.82 -21.70 -8.95
N ARG A 5 9.53 -21.36 -10.02
CA ARG A 5 9.21 -20.24 -10.91
C ARG A 5 7.87 -20.40 -11.65
N HIS A 6 7.52 -21.63 -12.04
CA HIS A 6 6.23 -21.91 -12.69
C HIS A 6 5.03 -21.84 -11.73
N ALA A 7 5.22 -22.21 -10.46
CA ALA A 7 4.16 -22.14 -9.46
C ALA A 7 3.80 -20.69 -9.10
N VAL A 8 4.82 -19.83 -8.94
CA VAL A 8 4.63 -18.39 -8.65
C VAL A 8 3.99 -17.68 -9.85
N ARG A 9 4.40 -17.99 -11.08
CA ARG A 9 3.83 -17.46 -12.32
C ARG A 9 2.32 -17.78 -12.45
N ARG A 10 1.90 -18.99 -12.06
CA ARG A 10 0.47 -19.37 -12.02
C ARG A 10 -0.31 -18.62 -10.94
N GLN A 11 0.29 -18.33 -9.79
CA GLN A 11 -0.38 -17.57 -8.73
C GLN A 11 -0.57 -16.09 -9.10
N VAL A 12 0.39 -15.46 -9.76
CA VAL A 12 0.28 -14.07 -10.23
C VAL A 12 -0.75 -13.95 -11.37
N ILE A 13 -0.75 -14.89 -12.32
CA ILE A 13 -1.76 -14.94 -13.40
C ILE A 13 -3.15 -15.19 -12.82
N LEU A 14 -3.32 -16.08 -11.83
CA LEU A 14 -4.59 -16.31 -11.15
C LEU A 14 -5.07 -15.09 -10.32
N LEU A 15 -4.16 -14.26 -9.81
CA LEU A 15 -4.51 -12.99 -9.16
C LEU A 15 -4.99 -11.97 -10.21
N LEU A 16 -4.34 -11.90 -11.35
CA LEU A 16 -4.72 -11.01 -12.47
C LEU A 16 -6.02 -11.47 -13.16
N GLU A 17 -6.24 -12.77 -13.34
CA GLU A 17 -7.49 -13.32 -13.89
C GLU A 17 -8.69 -13.15 -12.96
N ARG A 18 -8.49 -12.96 -11.66
CA ARG A 18 -9.54 -12.63 -10.68
C ARG A 18 -9.85 -11.13 -10.58
N LEU A 19 -9.05 -10.29 -11.21
CA LEU A 19 -9.31 -8.86 -11.34
C LEU A 19 -10.29 -8.67 -12.52
N ASP A 20 -11.57 -8.92 -12.27
CA ASP A 20 -12.63 -8.53 -13.19
C ASP A 20 -12.67 -7.00 -13.24
N CYS A 21 -12.23 -6.44 -14.38
CA CYS A 21 -12.15 -5.00 -14.62
C CYS A 21 -13.50 -4.26 -14.51
N ARG A 22 -14.61 -5.00 -14.43
CA ARG A 22 -15.96 -4.43 -14.24
C ARG A 22 -16.28 -4.08 -12.80
N ASN A 23 -15.61 -4.72 -11.85
CA ASN A 23 -15.71 -4.39 -10.43
C ASN A 23 -14.36 -3.81 -10.00
N ARG A 24 -14.27 -2.50 -9.75
CA ARG A 24 -13.09 -1.78 -9.24
C ARG A 24 -12.52 -2.47 -7.99
N ARG A 25 -11.78 -3.55 -8.18
CA ARG A 25 -11.15 -4.29 -7.09
C ARG A 25 -9.74 -3.77 -6.89
N ILE A 26 -9.58 -2.93 -5.90
CA ILE A 26 -8.30 -2.36 -5.48
C ILE A 26 -7.50 -3.44 -4.77
N ALA A 27 -6.25 -3.66 -5.18
CA ALA A 27 -5.35 -4.62 -4.55
C ALA A 27 -4.05 -3.93 -4.10
N ILE A 28 -3.60 -4.22 -2.88
CA ILE A 28 -2.20 -3.98 -2.51
C ILE A 28 -1.43 -5.26 -2.79
N ALA A 29 -0.44 -5.14 -3.65
CA ALA A 29 0.65 -6.10 -3.68
C ALA A 29 1.70 -5.67 -2.66
N ALA A 30 1.47 -5.93 -1.36
CA ALA A 30 2.53 -5.92 -0.38
C ALA A 30 3.31 -7.23 -0.56
N ILE A 31 4.11 -7.32 -1.60
CA ILE A 31 4.79 -8.55 -1.94
C ILE A 31 6.29 -8.32 -1.87
N ASP A 32 6.87 -9.01 -0.91
CA ASP A 32 8.22 -9.54 -1.00
C ASP A 32 8.19 -10.69 -2.05
N ILE A 33 7.79 -10.39 -3.30
CA ILE A 33 7.90 -11.34 -4.41
C ILE A 33 9.31 -11.22 -4.97
N GLY A 34 9.96 -12.37 -5.03
CA GLY A 34 11.32 -12.48 -5.52
C GLY A 34 11.52 -11.75 -6.86
N VAL A 35 12.60 -11.02 -6.91
CA VAL A 35 13.09 -10.00 -7.84
C VAL A 35 12.80 -10.23 -9.35
N VAL A 36 12.44 -11.43 -9.80
CA VAL A 36 12.43 -11.78 -11.24
C VAL A 36 11.08 -11.54 -11.93
N GLU A 37 9.95 -11.62 -11.21
CA GLU A 37 8.62 -11.38 -11.82
C GLU A 37 8.14 -9.94 -11.68
N ALA A 38 8.62 -9.25 -10.65
CA ALA A 38 8.53 -7.80 -10.55
C ALA A 38 9.25 -7.11 -11.72
N GLU A 39 10.33 -7.69 -12.26
CA GLU A 39 11.06 -7.11 -13.39
C GLU A 39 10.26 -7.11 -14.71
N LEU A 40 9.45 -8.14 -15.01
CA LEU A 40 8.65 -8.16 -16.25
C LEU A 40 7.41 -7.28 -16.15
N PHE A 41 6.78 -7.22 -14.99
CA PHE A 41 5.70 -6.29 -14.70
C PHE A 41 6.24 -4.85 -14.62
N GLN A 42 7.37 -4.64 -13.94
CA GLN A 42 8.08 -3.37 -13.90
C GLN A 42 8.68 -2.98 -15.25
N LEU A 43 9.05 -3.89 -16.13
CA LEU A 43 9.59 -3.54 -17.44
C LEU A 43 8.52 -2.90 -18.34
N ARG A 44 7.29 -3.41 -18.32
CA ARG A 44 6.16 -2.75 -18.99
C ARG A 44 5.79 -1.42 -18.32
N LEU A 45 5.83 -1.34 -16.99
CA LEU A 45 5.56 -0.13 -16.23
C LEU A 45 6.75 0.85 -16.20
N GLN A 46 8.02 0.38 -16.30
CA GLN A 46 9.21 1.24 -16.34
C GLN A 46 9.31 2.05 -17.63
N ILE A 47 8.76 1.57 -18.75
CA ILE A 47 8.64 2.38 -19.97
C ILE A 47 7.68 3.56 -19.69
N LEU A 48 6.68 3.38 -18.85
CA LEU A 48 5.72 4.40 -18.42
C LEU A 48 6.29 5.37 -17.39
N ASP A 49 7.18 4.92 -16.50
CA ASP A 49 7.74 5.70 -15.39
C ASP A 49 8.87 6.65 -15.83
N ARG A 50 9.71 6.24 -16.75
CA ARG A 50 10.91 7.02 -17.17
C ARG A 50 10.61 8.36 -17.83
N ALA A 51 9.38 8.58 -18.26
CA ALA A 51 8.95 9.83 -18.87
C ALA A 51 8.04 10.67 -17.96
N ALA A 52 7.83 10.28 -16.72
CA ALA A 52 6.83 10.87 -15.81
C ALA A 52 7.20 12.26 -15.27
N GLY A 53 7.67 13.20 -16.06
CA GLY A 53 7.74 14.65 -15.80
C GLY A 53 7.94 15.17 -14.37
N CYS A 54 8.36 14.32 -13.43
CA CYS A 54 8.56 14.65 -12.01
C CYS A 54 7.32 15.38 -11.41
N THR A 55 7.46 16.62 -10.96
CA THR A 55 6.37 17.48 -10.47
C THR A 55 5.91 18.53 -11.48
N PHE A 56 6.19 18.35 -12.77
CA PHE A 56 5.73 19.22 -13.84
C PHE A 56 4.42 18.71 -14.44
N ALA A 57 3.30 19.33 -14.09
CA ALA A 57 1.96 18.86 -14.43
C ALA A 57 1.73 18.78 -15.95
N ASP A 58 2.19 19.76 -16.72
CA ASP A 58 2.09 19.81 -18.17
C ASP A 58 2.78 18.64 -18.84
N LEU A 59 4.02 18.32 -18.43
CA LEU A 59 4.77 17.19 -18.96
C LEU A 59 4.13 15.84 -18.59
N ARG A 60 3.59 15.72 -17.37
CA ARG A 60 2.88 14.52 -16.93
C ARG A 60 1.62 14.27 -17.75
N VAL A 61 0.82 15.31 -17.95
CA VAL A 61 -0.44 15.23 -18.71
C VAL A 61 -0.15 14.92 -20.19
N GLU A 62 0.83 15.60 -20.81
CA GLU A 62 1.22 15.32 -22.19
C GLU A 62 1.68 13.87 -22.35
N HIS A 63 2.56 13.41 -21.47
CA HIS A 63 3.07 12.05 -21.51
C HIS A 63 1.95 11.03 -21.27
N MET A 64 1.04 11.28 -20.31
CA MET A 64 -0.08 10.37 -20.04
C MET A 64 -0.98 10.20 -21.28
N LYS A 65 -1.26 11.26 -22.00
CA LYS A 65 -2.03 11.20 -23.25
C LYS A 65 -1.33 10.33 -24.30
N GLN A 66 -0.01 10.48 -24.45
CA GLN A 66 0.77 9.68 -25.41
C GLN A 66 0.76 8.19 -25.08
N ILE A 67 0.89 7.83 -23.79
CA ILE A 67 0.88 6.42 -23.40
C ILE A 67 -0.54 5.83 -23.34
N ALA A 68 -1.59 6.64 -23.13
CA ALA A 68 -2.96 6.18 -23.20
C ALA A 68 -3.33 5.63 -24.59
N ASP A 69 -2.74 6.21 -25.65
CA ASP A 69 -2.94 5.76 -27.05
C ASP A 69 -2.33 4.37 -27.33
N LEU A 70 -1.49 3.84 -26.43
CA LEU A 70 -0.89 2.51 -26.58
C LEU A 70 -1.83 1.35 -26.18
N ASP A 71 -3.01 1.64 -25.65
CA ASP A 71 -4.02 0.66 -25.19
C ASP A 71 -3.43 -0.49 -24.36
N LEU A 72 -2.74 -0.12 -23.26
CA LEU A 72 -2.10 -1.06 -22.35
C LEU A 72 -3.12 -1.66 -21.35
N ASP A 73 -2.73 -2.75 -20.67
CA ASP A 73 -3.55 -3.41 -19.64
C ASP A 73 -3.77 -2.55 -18.39
N GLY A 74 -2.89 -1.56 -18.14
CA GLY A 74 -2.95 -0.63 -17.04
C GLY A 74 -1.89 0.47 -17.16
N TYR A 75 -2.01 1.48 -16.31
CA TYR A 75 -1.15 2.67 -16.36
C TYR A 75 -0.60 3.01 -14.98
N ALA A 76 0.69 3.33 -14.93
CA ALA A 76 1.37 3.68 -13.68
C ALA A 76 1.60 5.19 -13.57
N ILE A 77 1.45 5.68 -12.34
CA ILE A 77 1.89 7.01 -11.91
C ILE A 77 3.18 6.81 -11.12
N GLY A 78 4.31 7.11 -11.73
CA GLY A 78 5.63 6.97 -11.13
C GLY A 78 6.31 8.32 -10.89
N GLY A 79 7.53 8.28 -10.31
CA GLY A 79 8.33 9.48 -10.04
C GLY A 79 7.70 10.43 -9.02
N LEU A 80 6.89 9.91 -8.10
CA LEU A 80 6.32 10.57 -6.94
C LEU A 80 6.75 9.84 -5.66
N ALA A 81 6.50 10.44 -4.48
CA ALA A 81 6.94 9.94 -3.17
C ALA A 81 8.47 9.80 -3.06
N VAL A 82 9.22 10.66 -3.73
CA VAL A 82 10.69 10.69 -3.76
C VAL A 82 11.29 11.89 -3.02
N GLY A 83 10.47 12.64 -2.27
CA GLY A 83 10.91 13.77 -1.44
C GLY A 83 10.10 15.07 -1.62
N GLU A 84 9.16 15.10 -2.54
CA GLU A 84 8.21 16.22 -2.67
C GLU A 84 7.22 16.24 -1.49
N PRO A 85 6.63 17.41 -1.18
CA PRO A 85 5.51 17.51 -0.24
C PRO A 85 4.34 16.64 -0.67
N THR A 86 3.64 16.05 0.28
CA THR A 86 2.51 15.15 0.03
C THR A 86 1.39 15.81 -0.79
N GLU A 87 1.15 17.08 -0.56
CA GLU A 87 0.16 17.90 -1.29
C GLU A 87 0.50 18.00 -2.77
N VAL A 88 1.79 18.14 -3.11
CA VAL A 88 2.26 18.16 -4.50
C VAL A 88 2.04 16.80 -5.17
N MET A 89 2.30 15.70 -4.45
CA MET A 89 1.99 14.35 -4.95
C MET A 89 0.49 14.22 -5.28
N TYR A 90 -0.40 14.66 -4.38
CA TYR A 90 -1.84 14.61 -4.60
C TYR A 90 -2.29 15.48 -5.77
N GLU A 91 -1.69 16.66 -5.91
CA GLU A 91 -1.95 17.54 -7.05
C GLU A 91 -1.57 16.86 -8.37
N MET A 92 -0.38 16.26 -8.46
CA MET A 92 0.08 15.55 -9.66
C MET A 92 -0.82 14.36 -10.01
N ILE A 93 -1.32 13.61 -9.02
CA ILE A 93 -2.30 12.54 -9.25
C ILE A 93 -3.58 13.11 -9.84
N SER A 94 -4.12 14.19 -9.26
CA SER A 94 -5.35 14.83 -9.72
C SER A 94 -5.24 15.43 -11.13
N GLN A 95 -4.04 15.86 -11.54
CA GLN A 95 -3.79 16.37 -12.89
C GLN A 95 -3.72 15.25 -13.94
N VAL A 96 -3.19 14.09 -13.56
CA VAL A 96 -2.96 12.97 -14.49
C VAL A 96 -4.19 12.06 -14.63
N GLU A 97 -4.89 11.80 -13.52
CA GLU A 97 -6.02 10.86 -13.44
C GLU A 97 -7.10 11.07 -14.52
N PRO A 98 -7.55 12.30 -14.82
CA PRO A 98 -8.59 12.52 -15.83
C PRO A 98 -8.19 12.07 -17.25
N HIS A 99 -6.89 11.91 -17.49
CA HIS A 99 -6.34 11.48 -18.79
C HIS A 99 -6.03 9.99 -18.83
N MET A 100 -6.22 9.27 -17.72
CA MET A 100 -6.05 7.82 -17.65
C MET A 100 -7.34 7.11 -18.09
N PRO A 101 -7.28 6.07 -18.93
CA PRO A 101 -8.44 5.26 -19.29
C PRO A 101 -9.15 4.70 -18.05
N LYS A 102 -10.48 4.91 -17.97
CA LYS A 102 -11.28 4.60 -16.77
C LYS A 102 -11.56 3.11 -16.59
N ASP A 103 -11.42 2.32 -17.63
CA ASP A 103 -11.61 0.88 -17.69
C ASP A 103 -10.31 0.10 -17.42
N LYS A 104 -9.19 0.81 -17.23
CA LYS A 104 -7.87 0.23 -17.00
C LYS A 104 -7.40 0.47 -15.56
N ILE A 105 -6.50 -0.40 -15.07
CA ILE A 105 -5.91 -0.30 -13.73
C ILE A 105 -5.00 0.93 -13.67
N ARG A 106 -5.12 1.72 -12.59
CA ARG A 106 -4.29 2.90 -12.28
C ARG A 106 -3.43 2.60 -11.08
N TYR A 107 -2.14 2.52 -11.32
CA TYR A 107 -1.15 2.10 -10.33
C TYR A 107 -0.31 3.29 -9.85
N LEU A 108 -0.30 3.56 -8.56
CA LEU A 108 0.59 4.55 -7.92
C LEU A 108 1.78 3.84 -7.29
N MET A 109 2.97 4.07 -7.83
CA MET A 109 4.20 3.38 -7.44
C MET A 109 4.79 3.92 -6.13
N GLY A 110 5.21 3.00 -5.25
CA GLY A 110 5.99 3.31 -4.05
C GLY A 110 5.24 4.00 -2.92
N VAL A 111 3.92 4.11 -2.98
CA VAL A 111 3.08 4.80 -1.98
C VAL A 111 2.27 3.77 -1.18
N GLY A 112 2.14 3.86 0.13
CA GLY A 112 2.73 4.76 1.08
C GLY A 112 2.17 4.57 2.48
N THR A 113 1.86 5.65 3.18
CA THR A 113 1.17 5.59 4.46
C THR A 113 -0.30 5.23 4.28
N PRO A 114 -1.01 4.76 5.34
CA PRO A 114 -2.45 4.52 5.26
C PRO A 114 -3.24 5.73 4.76
N GLY A 115 -2.92 6.93 5.25
CA GLY A 115 -3.55 8.17 4.79
C GLY A 115 -3.28 8.47 3.32
N ASN A 116 -2.04 8.29 2.85
CA ASN A 116 -1.70 8.47 1.43
C ASN A 116 -2.50 7.52 0.52
N ILE A 117 -2.71 6.28 0.95
CA ILE A 117 -3.49 5.30 0.21
C ILE A 117 -4.96 5.75 0.11
N ILE A 118 -5.57 6.13 1.25
CA ILE A 118 -6.97 6.58 1.28
C ILE A 118 -7.14 7.82 0.36
N GLU A 119 -6.23 8.78 0.43
CA GLU A 119 -6.24 9.98 -0.41
C GLU A 119 -6.04 9.67 -1.90
N ALA A 120 -5.16 8.74 -2.23
CA ALA A 120 -4.93 8.35 -3.62
C ALA A 120 -6.13 7.59 -4.20
N VAL A 121 -6.78 6.73 -3.40
CA VAL A 121 -8.05 6.07 -3.80
C VAL A 121 -9.15 7.10 -4.05
N ALA A 122 -9.27 8.12 -3.21
CA ALA A 122 -10.22 9.23 -3.42
C ALA A 122 -10.00 9.95 -4.76
N ARG A 123 -8.77 9.90 -5.29
CA ARG A 123 -8.38 10.45 -6.60
C ARG A 123 -8.40 9.44 -7.74
N GLY A 124 -8.93 8.24 -7.52
CA GLY A 124 -9.14 7.24 -8.57
C GLY A 124 -7.99 6.25 -8.79
N VAL A 125 -7.02 6.16 -7.87
CA VAL A 125 -5.96 5.14 -7.93
C VAL A 125 -6.47 3.80 -7.45
N ASP A 126 -6.09 2.71 -8.14
CA ASP A 126 -6.60 1.36 -7.91
C ASP A 126 -5.56 0.42 -7.28
N LEU A 127 -4.26 0.61 -7.56
CA LEU A 127 -3.19 -0.31 -7.20
C LEU A 127 -2.00 0.41 -6.56
N PHE A 128 -1.39 -0.24 -5.58
CA PHE A 128 -0.24 0.30 -4.83
C PHE A 128 0.81 -0.78 -4.58
N ASP A 129 2.08 -0.35 -4.47
CA ASP A 129 3.14 -1.10 -3.80
C ASP A 129 3.83 -0.20 -2.79
N CYS A 130 4.32 -0.77 -1.70
CA CYS A 130 5.11 0.00 -0.73
C CYS A 130 5.94 -0.88 0.20
N VAL A 131 7.19 -0.48 0.42
CA VAL A 131 8.07 -1.11 1.41
C VAL A 131 7.79 -0.65 2.85
N MET A 132 7.07 0.48 3.03
CA MET A 132 6.88 1.11 4.34
C MET A 132 6.27 0.18 5.39
N PRO A 133 5.23 -0.64 5.12
CA PRO A 133 4.67 -1.53 6.13
C PRO A 133 5.72 -2.40 6.79
N SER A 134 6.54 -3.08 6.00
CA SER A 134 7.60 -3.96 6.48
C SER A 134 8.77 -3.19 7.08
N ARG A 135 9.21 -2.09 6.42
CA ARG A 135 10.33 -1.26 6.91
C ARG A 135 10.00 -0.63 8.27
N ASN A 136 8.84 -0.01 8.41
CA ASN A 136 8.42 0.64 9.64
C ASN A 136 8.21 -0.37 10.78
N ALA A 137 7.64 -1.53 10.48
CA ALA A 137 7.49 -2.62 11.44
C ALA A 137 8.82 -3.07 12.03
N ARG A 138 9.86 -3.27 11.20
CA ARG A 138 11.21 -3.62 11.69
C ARG A 138 11.80 -2.59 12.63
N HIS A 139 11.36 -1.34 12.56
CA HIS A 139 11.77 -0.25 13.46
C HIS A 139 10.84 -0.10 14.68
N GLY A 140 9.80 -0.93 14.77
CA GLY A 140 8.85 -0.94 15.88
C GLY A 140 7.67 0.02 15.72
N HIS A 141 7.47 0.59 14.53
CA HIS A 141 6.28 1.39 14.22
C HIS A 141 5.19 0.49 13.67
N LEU A 142 4.08 0.37 14.43
CA LEU A 142 2.98 -0.54 14.14
C LEU A 142 1.71 0.26 13.86
N ASN A 143 1.04 -0.08 12.76
CA ASN A 143 -0.21 0.58 12.37
C ASN A 143 -1.39 -0.04 13.11
N THR A 144 -2.28 0.80 13.63
CA THR A 144 -3.52 0.40 14.29
C THR A 144 -4.68 1.23 13.77
N TRP A 145 -5.92 0.80 14.00
CA TRP A 145 -7.09 1.59 13.65
C TRP A 145 -7.24 2.89 14.47
N GLY A 146 -6.45 3.05 15.53
CA GLY A 146 -6.36 4.28 16.30
C GLY A 146 -5.15 5.16 15.97
N GLY A 147 -4.29 4.75 15.02
CA GLY A 147 -3.06 5.45 14.66
C GLY A 147 -1.80 4.60 14.77
N ILE A 148 -0.63 5.22 14.72
CA ILE A 148 0.67 4.54 14.72
C ILE A 148 1.24 4.48 16.13
N ILE A 149 1.55 3.29 16.63
CA ILE A 149 2.27 3.10 17.89
C ILE A 149 3.76 2.82 17.64
N ASN A 150 4.63 3.30 18.53
CA ASN A 150 6.01 2.82 18.61
C ASN A 150 6.11 1.82 19.76
N ILE A 151 6.15 0.54 19.42
CA ILE A 151 6.16 -0.55 20.43
C ILE A 151 7.34 -0.50 21.40
N LYS A 152 8.43 0.21 21.06
CA LYS A 152 9.62 0.37 21.91
C LYS A 152 9.39 1.33 23.08
N ASN A 153 8.31 2.12 23.08
CA ASN A 153 8.00 3.08 24.13
C ASN A 153 7.82 2.39 25.49
N ALA A 154 8.27 3.05 26.57
CA ALA A 154 8.22 2.52 27.92
C ALA A 154 6.79 2.22 28.39
N LYS A 155 5.79 2.99 27.94
CA LYS A 155 4.38 2.80 28.28
C LYS A 155 3.83 1.40 27.96
N TYR A 156 4.50 0.66 27.06
CA TYR A 156 4.08 -0.70 26.68
C TYR A 156 4.79 -1.82 27.44
N GLU A 157 5.62 -1.48 28.43
CA GLU A 157 6.43 -2.48 29.16
C GLU A 157 5.61 -3.54 29.89
N ARG A 158 4.45 -3.13 30.40
CA ARG A 158 3.51 -4.02 31.12
C ARG A 158 2.13 -4.01 30.48
N ASP A 159 2.02 -3.64 29.20
CA ASP A 159 0.75 -3.58 28.48
C ASP A 159 0.41 -4.95 27.92
N GLU A 160 -0.51 -5.66 28.58
CA GLU A 160 -0.96 -7.01 28.20
C GLU A 160 -1.94 -6.99 27.01
N ARG A 161 -2.39 -5.83 26.57
CA ARG A 161 -3.29 -5.71 25.42
C ARG A 161 -2.58 -6.11 24.11
N PRO A 162 -3.30 -6.57 23.09
CA PRO A 162 -2.75 -6.77 21.75
C PRO A 162 -2.24 -5.47 21.13
N ILE A 163 -1.50 -5.56 20.02
CA ILE A 163 -1.05 -4.37 19.26
C ILE A 163 -2.25 -3.47 18.96
N ASP A 164 -3.31 -4.05 18.43
CA ASP A 164 -4.58 -3.38 18.16
C ASP A 164 -5.74 -4.30 18.60
N PRO A 165 -6.57 -3.86 19.55
CA PRO A 165 -7.74 -4.65 20.00
C PRO A 165 -8.78 -4.90 18.90
N ALA A 166 -8.85 -4.03 17.87
CA ALA A 166 -9.75 -4.18 16.75
C ALA A 166 -9.16 -5.08 15.62
N CYS A 167 -7.90 -5.52 15.75
CA CYS A 167 -7.22 -6.30 14.72
C CYS A 167 -7.39 -7.81 14.93
N GLY A 168 -7.87 -8.50 13.90
CA GLY A 168 -8.02 -9.96 13.88
C GLY A 168 -6.79 -10.75 13.47
N CYS A 169 -5.60 -10.14 13.34
CA CYS A 169 -4.42 -10.85 12.86
C CYS A 169 -3.92 -11.90 13.86
N PRO A 170 -3.17 -12.92 13.40
CA PRO A 170 -2.63 -13.97 14.28
C PRO A 170 -1.75 -13.40 15.41
N VAL A 171 -1.05 -12.29 15.16
CA VAL A 171 -0.19 -11.65 16.17
C VAL A 171 -1.02 -11.04 17.29
N CYS A 172 -2.05 -10.26 16.95
CA CYS A 172 -2.95 -9.65 17.96
C CYS A 172 -3.76 -10.67 18.76
N ARG A 173 -4.03 -11.85 18.17
CA ARG A 173 -4.73 -12.95 18.89
C ARG A 173 -3.84 -13.68 19.88
N SER A 174 -2.52 -13.64 19.72
CA SER A 174 -1.61 -14.52 20.46
C SER A 174 -0.59 -13.79 21.32
N TYR A 175 -0.32 -12.51 21.06
CA TYR A 175 0.79 -11.79 21.72
C TYR A 175 0.37 -10.41 22.21
N SER A 176 0.89 -10.04 23.40
CA SER A 176 0.69 -8.73 24.00
C SER A 176 1.72 -7.71 23.51
N ARG A 177 1.41 -6.43 23.67
CA ARG A 177 2.37 -5.32 23.45
C ARG A 177 3.62 -5.47 24.31
N ALA A 178 3.45 -5.87 25.58
CA ALA A 178 4.57 -6.10 26.51
C ALA A 178 5.53 -7.16 25.97
N TYR A 179 5.00 -8.30 25.48
CA TYR A 179 5.83 -9.37 24.95
C TYR A 179 6.57 -8.94 23.66
N ILE A 180 5.88 -8.31 22.73
CA ILE A 180 6.50 -7.85 21.49
C ILE A 180 7.57 -6.78 21.80
N ARG A 181 7.28 -5.83 22.72
CA ARG A 181 8.27 -4.86 23.17
C ARG A 181 9.50 -5.54 23.79
N HIS A 182 9.29 -6.56 24.64
CA HIS A 182 10.38 -7.34 25.21
C HIS A 182 11.29 -7.93 24.12
N LEU A 183 10.72 -8.56 23.10
CA LEU A 183 11.49 -9.08 21.98
C LEU A 183 12.31 -8.00 21.25
N PHE A 184 11.75 -6.81 21.04
CA PHE A 184 12.49 -5.68 20.46
C PHE A 184 13.63 -5.20 21.37
N LYS A 185 13.45 -5.23 22.69
CA LYS A 185 14.49 -4.83 23.67
C LYS A 185 15.59 -5.87 23.82
N ALA A 186 15.23 -7.15 23.66
CA ALA A 186 16.17 -8.25 23.64
C ALA A 186 16.85 -8.48 22.27
N GLU A 187 16.53 -7.62 21.28
CA GLU A 187 17.04 -7.69 19.90
C GLU A 187 16.71 -9.03 19.19
N GLU A 188 15.62 -9.67 19.60
CA GLU A 188 15.15 -10.91 19.02
C GLU A 188 14.51 -10.68 17.65
N ILE A 189 14.96 -11.43 16.64
CA ILE A 189 14.43 -11.37 15.26
C ILE A 189 12.93 -11.67 15.23
N LEU A 190 12.42 -12.51 16.15
CA LEU A 190 11.01 -12.83 16.26
C LEU A 190 10.15 -11.57 16.46
N GLY A 191 10.62 -10.58 17.22
CA GLY A 191 9.91 -9.30 17.42
C GLY A 191 9.67 -8.57 16.10
N MET A 192 10.69 -8.45 15.26
CA MET A 192 10.56 -7.85 13.92
C MET A 192 9.63 -8.66 13.03
N ARG A 193 9.72 -10.00 13.05
CA ARG A 193 8.85 -10.87 12.26
C ARG A 193 7.37 -10.70 12.63
N LEU A 194 7.05 -10.70 13.92
CA LEU A 194 5.67 -10.49 14.42
C LEU A 194 5.16 -9.10 14.02
N ALA A 195 5.99 -8.07 14.17
CA ALA A 195 5.66 -6.71 13.78
C ALA A 195 5.34 -6.58 12.28
N VAL A 196 6.16 -7.20 11.41
CA VAL A 196 5.93 -7.23 9.96
C VAL A 196 4.63 -7.96 9.62
N MET A 197 4.39 -9.14 10.23
CA MET A 197 3.14 -9.89 10.02
C MET A 197 1.91 -9.06 10.38
N HIS A 198 1.96 -8.31 11.50
CA HIS A 198 0.87 -7.44 11.91
C HIS A 198 0.64 -6.29 10.91
N ASN A 199 1.70 -5.56 10.53
CA ASN A 199 1.56 -4.43 9.61
C ASN A 199 1.06 -4.88 8.23
N LEU A 200 1.55 -5.99 7.69
CA LEU A 200 1.08 -6.52 6.41
C LEU A 200 -0.41 -6.92 6.49
N TRP A 201 -0.83 -7.54 7.59
CA TRP A 201 -2.24 -7.83 7.83
C TRP A 201 -3.07 -6.54 7.87
N PHE A 202 -2.61 -5.53 8.61
CA PHE A 202 -3.30 -4.24 8.70
C PHE A 202 -3.51 -3.60 7.33
N TYR A 203 -2.47 -3.53 6.50
CA TYR A 203 -2.58 -2.93 5.16
C TYR A 203 -3.51 -3.73 4.24
N ASN A 204 -3.45 -5.05 4.26
CA ASN A 204 -4.39 -5.87 3.47
C ASN A 204 -5.84 -5.63 3.93
N HIS A 205 -6.06 -5.60 5.24
CA HIS A 205 -7.39 -5.35 5.79
C HIS A 205 -7.87 -3.91 5.56
N LEU A 206 -6.97 -2.93 5.55
CA LEU A 206 -7.29 -1.57 5.13
C LEU A 206 -7.82 -1.53 3.69
N MET A 207 -7.18 -2.28 2.78
CA MET A 207 -7.64 -2.35 1.39
C MET A 207 -8.96 -3.09 1.23
N GLU A 208 -9.19 -4.15 2.00
CA GLU A 208 -10.50 -4.82 2.07
C GLU A 208 -11.56 -3.83 2.53
N ARG A 209 -11.30 -3.11 3.62
CA ARG A 209 -12.22 -2.10 4.14
C ARG A 209 -12.51 -0.98 3.15
N ILE A 210 -11.49 -0.46 2.46
CA ILE A 210 -11.67 0.56 1.42
C ILE A 210 -12.59 0.04 0.31
N ARG A 211 -12.44 -1.20 -0.14
CA ARG A 211 -13.34 -1.80 -1.15
C ARG A 211 -14.78 -1.91 -0.65
N ASP A 212 -14.96 -2.40 0.58
CA ASP A 212 -16.28 -2.52 1.19
C ASP A 212 -16.98 -1.15 1.28
N GLU A 213 -16.25 -0.11 1.66
CA GLU A 213 -16.77 1.27 1.76
C GLU A 213 -17.10 1.89 0.39
N LEU A 214 -16.32 1.56 -0.64
CA LEU A 214 -16.59 1.96 -2.03
C LEU A 214 -17.86 1.25 -2.56
N ASP A 215 -17.98 -0.05 -2.32
CA ASP A 215 -19.12 -0.85 -2.76
C ASP A 215 -20.41 -0.42 -2.03
N ALA A 216 -20.30 -0.03 -0.76
CA ALA A 216 -21.42 0.49 0.04
C ALA A 216 -21.76 1.96 -0.24
N GLY A 217 -20.92 2.69 -0.99
CA GLY A 217 -21.10 4.15 -1.22
C GLY A 217 -20.82 5.01 0.01
N THR A 218 -20.13 4.49 1.01
CA THR A 218 -19.81 5.16 2.28
C THR A 218 -18.35 5.63 2.39
N PHE A 219 -17.59 5.50 1.32
CA PHE A 219 -16.16 5.81 1.29
C PHE A 219 -15.82 7.23 1.72
N THR A 220 -16.65 8.24 1.41
CA THR A 220 -16.41 9.64 1.82
C THR A 220 -16.37 9.76 3.35
N ALA A 221 -17.31 9.15 4.05
CA ALA A 221 -17.33 9.16 5.52
C ALA A 221 -16.14 8.40 6.11
N PHE A 222 -15.72 7.29 5.49
CA PHE A 222 -14.53 6.55 5.86
C PHE A 222 -13.27 7.41 5.68
N HIS A 223 -13.11 8.05 4.52
CA HIS A 223 -12.02 8.97 4.23
C HIS A 223 -11.88 10.04 5.30
N ASP A 224 -12.96 10.78 5.59
CA ASP A 224 -12.95 11.90 6.54
C ASP A 224 -12.55 11.44 7.96
N ASN A 225 -12.97 10.27 8.37
CA ASN A 225 -12.66 9.70 9.68
C ASN A 225 -11.24 9.19 9.80
N TYR A 226 -10.67 8.58 8.76
CA TYR A 226 -9.46 7.78 8.88
C TYR A 226 -8.23 8.37 8.21
N VAL A 227 -8.36 9.25 7.23
CA VAL A 227 -7.24 9.76 6.44
C VAL A 227 -6.13 10.39 7.30
N LYS A 228 -6.48 11.16 8.33
CA LYS A 228 -5.52 11.78 9.25
C LYS A 228 -5.22 10.90 10.45
N LEU A 229 -6.25 10.19 10.94
CA LEU A 229 -6.14 9.37 12.14
C LEU A 229 -5.09 8.27 11.98
N LEU A 230 -5.10 7.54 10.87
CA LEU A 230 -4.21 6.40 10.66
C LEU A 230 -2.74 6.78 10.52
N ASP A 231 -2.42 8.02 10.16
CA ASP A 231 -1.05 8.54 10.07
C ASP A 231 -0.61 9.27 11.37
N THR A 232 -1.53 9.42 12.34
CA THR A 232 -1.23 10.06 13.62
C THR A 232 -0.47 9.12 14.55
N ARG A 233 0.61 9.62 15.18
CA ARG A 233 1.36 8.87 16.22
C ARG A 233 0.68 9.01 17.58
N ILE A 234 0.49 7.89 18.28
CA ILE A 234 -0.19 7.77 19.57
C ILE A 234 0.68 7.09 20.64
#